data_21f8567f47547f6b0a1aff8fec21ba73
#
_entry.id   21f8567f47547f6b0a1aff8fec21ba73
#
_cell.length_a   1.000
_cell.length_b   1.000
_cell.length_c   1.000
_cell.angle_alpha   90.00
_cell.angle_beta   90.00
_cell.angle_gamma   90.00
#
_symmetry.space_group_name_H-M   'P 1'
#
loop_
_entity.id
_entity.type
_entity.pdbx_description
1 polymer ?
#
loop_
_entity_poly.entity_id
_entity_poly.type
_entity_poly.pdbx_seq_one_letter_code
_entity_poly.pdbx_strand_id
1 'polypeptide(L)'
;LIYLVFFQAPFKEKLLQADTAYLKVDYTGVIDELEGVAPSSLPTTQKYELATSYLQGLNFSEDQKKVILNNVTLKSDSLYLHYWIYIGRHDFTQALDTAKRIDDSDLIIYALRKEIKATRDSEKLSGEQREKKLSELEGEYKKYWDARSKLLEAETDETKSSTSSSTTASSTEGSSTESLSSTTASSTESSEHKE
;
A
#
# COMPACT_ATOMS: atom_id res chain seq x y z
N LEU A 1 20.05 -22.98 -31.42
CA LEU A 1 18.60 -23.27 -31.24
C LEU A 1 18.38 -24.16 -30.02
N ILE A 2 19.15 -25.24 -29.82
CA ILE A 2 18.98 -26.18 -28.69
C ILE A 2 19.24 -25.49 -27.33
N TYR A 3 20.21 -24.55 -27.24
CA TYR A 3 20.56 -23.83 -26.03
C TYR A 3 19.43 -22.96 -25.49
N LEU A 4 18.65 -22.36 -26.38
CA LEU A 4 17.49 -21.50 -26.03
C LEU A 4 16.34 -22.31 -25.40
N VAL A 5 16.10 -23.53 -25.89
CA VAL A 5 15.01 -24.38 -25.40
C VAL A 5 15.28 -24.90 -23.99
N PHE A 6 16.53 -25.26 -23.69
CA PHE A 6 16.92 -25.78 -22.37
C PHE A 6 16.86 -24.74 -21.24
N PHE A 7 17.07 -23.46 -21.54
CA PHE A 7 17.02 -22.38 -20.53
C PHE A 7 15.61 -21.79 -20.36
N GLN A 8 14.78 -21.79 -21.41
CA GLN A 8 13.44 -21.20 -21.35
C GLN A 8 12.37 -22.14 -20.79
N ALA A 9 12.54 -23.45 -20.95
CA ALA A 9 11.55 -24.42 -20.47
C ALA A 9 11.38 -24.36 -18.93
N PRO A 10 12.46 -24.43 -18.12
CA PRO A 10 12.33 -24.37 -16.66
C PRO A 10 11.79 -23.04 -16.16
N PHE A 11 12.09 -21.92 -16.84
CA PHE A 11 11.54 -20.61 -16.48
C PHE A 11 10.05 -20.52 -16.72
N LYS A 12 9.58 -20.99 -17.87
CA LYS A 12 8.14 -21.03 -18.19
C LYS A 12 7.36 -21.94 -17.23
N GLU A 13 7.96 -23.05 -16.83
CA GLU A 13 7.37 -23.97 -15.86
C GLU A 13 7.21 -23.28 -14.50
N LYS A 14 8.21 -22.56 -14.01
CA LYS A 14 8.14 -21.75 -12.79
C LYS A 14 7.01 -20.72 -12.85
N LEU A 15 6.86 -20.02 -13.97
CA LEU A 15 5.77 -19.06 -14.15
C LEU A 15 4.40 -19.76 -14.05
N LEU A 16 4.23 -20.90 -14.70
CA LEU A 16 2.97 -21.65 -14.68
C LEU A 16 2.65 -22.23 -13.29
N GLN A 17 3.66 -22.65 -12.55
CA GLN A 17 3.52 -23.13 -11.18
C GLN A 17 3.14 -21.97 -10.24
N ALA A 18 3.73 -20.80 -10.40
CA ALA A 18 3.36 -19.58 -9.67
C ALA A 18 1.90 -19.17 -9.95
N ASP A 19 1.49 -19.12 -11.23
CA ASP A 19 0.10 -18.84 -11.62
C ASP A 19 -0.87 -19.85 -10.97
N THR A 20 -0.48 -21.13 -10.97
CA THR A 20 -1.28 -22.19 -10.35
C THR A 20 -1.39 -22.03 -8.83
N ALA A 21 -0.30 -21.67 -8.17
CA ALA A 21 -0.29 -21.39 -6.74
C ALA A 21 -1.16 -20.16 -6.41
N TYR A 22 -1.04 -19.10 -7.20
CA TYR A 22 -1.85 -17.90 -7.03
C TYR A 22 -3.36 -18.16 -7.15
N LEU A 23 -3.78 -18.94 -8.14
CA LEU A 23 -5.18 -19.35 -8.31
C LEU A 23 -5.71 -20.19 -7.13
N LYS A 24 -4.82 -20.90 -6.44
CA LYS A 24 -5.16 -21.65 -5.21
C LYS A 24 -5.09 -20.81 -3.95
N VAL A 25 -4.78 -19.51 -4.06
CA VAL A 25 -4.56 -18.60 -2.92
C VAL A 25 -3.37 -19.05 -2.06
N ASP A 26 -2.44 -19.80 -2.64
CA ASP A 26 -1.18 -20.22 -2.03
C ASP A 26 -0.10 -19.16 -2.30
N TYR A 27 -0.15 -18.08 -1.54
CA TYR A 27 0.79 -16.97 -1.67
C TYR A 27 2.24 -17.35 -1.36
N THR A 28 2.45 -18.30 -0.46
CA THR A 28 3.77 -18.84 -0.15
C THR A 28 4.33 -19.60 -1.34
N GLY A 29 3.52 -20.44 -1.97
CA GLY A 29 3.90 -21.15 -3.19
C GLY A 29 4.30 -20.21 -4.33
N VAL A 30 3.61 -19.09 -4.53
CA VAL A 30 4.01 -18.06 -5.51
C VAL A 30 5.39 -17.49 -5.20
N ILE A 31 5.64 -17.18 -3.92
CA ILE A 31 6.92 -16.62 -3.47
C ILE A 31 8.05 -17.62 -3.70
N ASP A 32 7.85 -18.88 -3.31
CA ASP A 32 8.85 -19.94 -3.42
C ASP A 32 9.22 -20.24 -4.89
N GLU A 33 8.21 -20.32 -5.76
CA GLU A 33 8.43 -20.58 -7.19
C GLU A 33 9.19 -19.45 -7.89
N LEU A 34 8.93 -18.21 -7.51
CA LEU A 34 9.55 -17.03 -8.11
C LEU A 34 10.75 -16.49 -7.30
N GLU A 35 11.19 -17.23 -6.26
CA GLU A 35 12.39 -16.88 -5.51
C GLU A 35 13.61 -16.78 -6.45
N GLY A 36 14.43 -15.75 -6.23
CA GLY A 36 15.64 -15.52 -7.03
C GLY A 36 15.41 -15.01 -8.45
N VAL A 37 14.17 -14.95 -8.94
CA VAL A 37 13.88 -14.35 -10.25
C VAL A 37 13.87 -12.82 -10.11
N ALA A 38 14.67 -12.13 -10.93
CA ALA A 38 14.70 -10.66 -10.92
C ALA A 38 13.31 -10.09 -11.29
N PRO A 39 12.78 -9.11 -10.55
CA PRO A 39 11.47 -8.51 -10.85
C PRO A 39 11.39 -7.97 -12.29
N SER A 40 12.47 -7.42 -12.82
CA SER A 40 12.55 -6.93 -14.20
C SER A 40 12.38 -8.01 -15.26
N SER A 41 12.68 -9.27 -14.93
CA SER A 41 12.56 -10.42 -15.86
C SER A 41 11.18 -11.06 -15.86
N LEU A 42 10.32 -10.70 -14.87
CA LEU A 42 8.98 -11.25 -14.77
C LEU A 42 8.03 -10.55 -15.74
N PRO A 43 7.10 -11.28 -16.39
CA PRO A 43 5.96 -10.68 -17.05
C PRO A 43 5.07 -9.92 -16.07
N THR A 44 4.22 -9.02 -16.56
CA THR A 44 3.38 -8.15 -15.70
C THR A 44 2.46 -8.95 -14.79
N THR A 45 1.88 -10.05 -15.27
CA THR A 45 1.00 -10.90 -14.46
C THR A 45 1.74 -11.46 -13.25
N GLN A 46 2.90 -12.08 -13.44
CA GLN A 46 3.68 -12.67 -12.36
C GLN A 46 4.29 -11.62 -11.42
N LYS A 47 4.59 -10.42 -11.92
CA LYS A 47 4.95 -9.28 -11.05
C LYS A 47 3.82 -8.91 -10.11
N TYR A 48 2.61 -8.82 -10.65
CA TYR A 48 1.41 -8.52 -9.88
C TYR A 48 1.13 -9.62 -8.84
N GLU A 49 1.15 -10.88 -9.26
CA GLU A 49 0.93 -12.03 -8.38
C GLU A 49 1.96 -12.08 -7.25
N LEU A 50 3.24 -11.89 -7.57
CA LEU A 50 4.31 -11.89 -6.58
C LEU A 50 4.23 -10.69 -5.63
N ALA A 51 3.97 -9.48 -6.15
CA ALA A 51 3.79 -8.29 -5.31
C ALA A 51 2.60 -8.47 -4.35
N THR A 52 1.48 -8.96 -4.86
CA THR A 52 0.28 -9.25 -4.05
C THR A 52 0.56 -10.32 -3.00
N SER A 53 1.27 -11.39 -3.36
CA SER A 53 1.64 -12.47 -2.45
C SER A 53 2.51 -11.97 -1.29
N TYR A 54 3.51 -11.15 -1.56
CA TYR A 54 4.30 -10.50 -0.51
C TYR A 54 3.46 -9.58 0.37
N LEU A 55 2.58 -8.77 -0.23
CA LEU A 55 1.70 -7.86 0.52
C LEU A 55 0.79 -8.58 1.50
N GLN A 56 0.29 -9.76 1.15
CA GLN A 56 -0.51 -10.58 2.06
C GLN A 56 0.26 -11.03 3.30
N GLY A 57 1.55 -11.29 3.16
CA GLY A 57 2.44 -11.68 4.26
C GLY A 57 2.98 -10.52 5.11
N LEU A 58 2.83 -9.27 4.67
CA LEU A 58 3.32 -8.11 5.41
C LEU A 58 2.43 -7.77 6.60
N ASN A 59 3.06 -7.33 7.68
CA ASN A 59 2.37 -6.96 8.92
C ASN A 59 1.80 -5.52 8.80
N PHE A 60 0.74 -5.39 8.03
CA PHE A 60 -0.10 -4.21 7.95
C PHE A 60 -1.40 -4.42 8.71
N SER A 61 -2.04 -3.34 9.17
CA SER A 61 -3.45 -3.44 9.59
C SER A 61 -4.31 -3.80 8.38
N GLU A 62 -5.47 -4.43 8.62
CA GLU A 62 -6.37 -4.82 7.53
C GLU A 62 -6.80 -3.65 6.66
N ASP A 63 -7.04 -2.47 7.26
CA ASP A 63 -7.39 -1.26 6.52
C ASP A 63 -6.23 -0.77 5.65
N GLN A 64 -5.00 -0.75 6.17
CA GLN A 64 -3.80 -0.40 5.40
C GLN A 64 -3.58 -1.39 4.25
N LYS A 65 -3.70 -2.68 4.53
CA LYS A 65 -3.57 -3.73 3.51
C LYS A 65 -4.59 -3.56 2.40
N LYS A 66 -5.85 -3.29 2.76
CA LYS A 66 -6.92 -3.05 1.80
C LYS A 66 -6.64 -1.85 0.91
N VAL A 67 -6.18 -0.72 1.48
CA VAL A 67 -5.84 0.48 0.72
C VAL A 67 -4.70 0.19 -0.26
N ILE A 68 -3.63 -0.49 0.19
CA ILE A 68 -2.48 -0.80 -0.66
C ILE A 68 -2.89 -1.78 -1.78
N LEU A 69 -3.62 -2.85 -1.46
CA LEU A 69 -4.06 -3.84 -2.44
C LEU A 69 -5.02 -3.26 -3.49
N ASN A 70 -5.84 -2.27 -3.14
CA ASN A 70 -6.68 -1.58 -4.12
C ASN A 70 -5.85 -0.81 -5.16
N ASN A 71 -4.64 -0.40 -4.82
CA ASN A 71 -3.73 0.31 -5.71
C ASN A 71 -2.76 -0.63 -6.46
N VAL A 72 -2.65 -1.90 -6.04
CA VAL A 72 -1.85 -2.94 -6.71
C VAL A 72 -2.74 -3.71 -7.65
N THR A 73 -2.61 -3.47 -8.94
CA THR A 73 -3.43 -4.06 -10.00
C THR A 73 -2.55 -4.54 -11.16
N LEU A 74 -3.12 -5.32 -12.07
CA LEU A 74 -2.45 -5.69 -13.33
C LEU A 74 -2.11 -4.49 -14.23
N LYS A 75 -2.72 -3.33 -13.98
CA LYS A 75 -2.46 -2.08 -14.71
C LYS A 75 -1.47 -1.16 -13.97
N SER A 76 -1.04 -1.56 -12.78
CA SER A 76 -0.07 -0.78 -12.01
C SER A 76 1.24 -0.65 -12.75
N ASP A 77 1.91 0.48 -12.57
CA ASP A 77 3.25 0.69 -13.12
C ASP A 77 4.21 -0.42 -12.64
N SER A 78 5.09 -0.84 -13.51
CA SER A 78 6.04 -1.91 -13.23
C SER A 78 6.97 -1.58 -12.06
N LEU A 79 7.35 -0.31 -11.88
CA LEU A 79 8.18 0.12 -10.76
C LEU A 79 7.44 -0.01 -9.44
N TYR A 80 6.13 0.30 -9.43
CA TYR A 80 5.31 0.14 -8.24
C TYR A 80 5.20 -1.33 -7.81
N LEU A 81 5.05 -2.25 -8.76
CA LEU A 81 5.08 -3.69 -8.49
C LEU A 81 6.47 -4.15 -8.01
N HIS A 82 7.55 -3.67 -8.64
CA HIS A 82 8.92 -3.96 -8.22
C HIS A 82 9.18 -3.51 -6.77
N TYR A 83 8.70 -2.32 -6.41
CA TYR A 83 8.84 -1.79 -5.07
C TYR A 83 8.30 -2.77 -4.01
N TRP A 84 7.09 -3.28 -4.18
CA TRP A 84 6.49 -4.22 -3.23
C TRP A 84 7.19 -5.58 -3.21
N ILE A 85 7.71 -6.04 -4.36
CA ILE A 85 8.54 -7.25 -4.42
C ILE A 85 9.84 -7.05 -3.64
N TYR A 86 10.52 -5.92 -3.79
CA TYR A 86 11.74 -5.63 -3.03
C TYR A 86 11.47 -5.49 -1.53
N ILE A 87 10.37 -4.84 -1.13
CA ILE A 87 9.94 -4.79 0.27
C ILE A 87 9.72 -6.20 0.83
N GLY A 88 9.03 -7.04 0.10
CA GLY A 88 8.77 -8.42 0.51
C GLY A 88 10.04 -9.27 0.64
N ARG A 89 11.01 -9.04 -0.23
CA ARG A 89 12.33 -9.70 -0.21
C ARG A 89 13.31 -9.12 0.82
N HIS A 90 12.90 -8.12 1.56
CA HIS A 90 13.76 -7.37 2.48
C HIS A 90 14.97 -6.68 1.79
N ASP A 91 14.87 -6.46 0.49
CA ASP A 91 15.86 -5.67 -0.27
C ASP A 91 15.46 -4.19 -0.22
N PHE A 92 15.61 -3.61 0.96
CA PHE A 92 15.15 -2.25 1.23
C PHE A 92 15.95 -1.18 0.48
N THR A 93 17.19 -1.46 0.13
CA THR A 93 18.02 -0.58 -0.72
C THR A 93 17.39 -0.45 -2.11
N GLN A 94 17.07 -1.58 -2.76
CA GLN A 94 16.40 -1.54 -4.07
C GLN A 94 14.98 -0.98 -3.99
N ALA A 95 14.26 -1.24 -2.89
CA ALA A 95 12.96 -0.64 -2.66
C ALA A 95 13.05 0.88 -2.55
N LEU A 96 14.04 1.40 -1.80
CA LEU A 96 14.27 2.84 -1.66
C LEU A 96 14.63 3.50 -2.99
N ASP A 97 15.54 2.91 -3.75
CA ASP A 97 15.92 3.41 -5.08
C ASP A 97 14.71 3.41 -6.03
N THR A 98 13.88 2.37 -5.96
CA THR A 98 12.67 2.27 -6.77
C THR A 98 11.65 3.33 -6.35
N ALA A 99 11.44 3.55 -5.05
CA ALA A 99 10.53 4.58 -4.53
C ALA A 99 10.97 6.00 -4.95
N LYS A 100 12.27 6.28 -4.94
CA LYS A 100 12.84 7.55 -5.45
C LYS A 100 12.58 7.75 -6.96
N ARG A 101 12.61 6.67 -7.74
CA ARG A 101 12.30 6.72 -9.18
C ARG A 101 10.81 6.92 -9.45
N ILE A 102 9.95 6.42 -8.57
CA ILE A 102 8.50 6.67 -8.60
C ILE A 102 8.19 8.12 -8.17
N ASP A 103 9.07 8.72 -7.37
CA ASP A 103 8.91 10.05 -6.75
C ASP A 103 7.73 10.11 -5.78
N ASP A 104 7.52 9.03 -5.02
CA ASP A 104 6.48 8.92 -4.01
C ASP A 104 7.08 9.01 -2.61
N SER A 105 6.81 10.11 -1.91
CA SER A 105 7.35 10.38 -0.59
C SER A 105 6.91 9.36 0.47
N ASP A 106 5.70 8.84 0.38
CA ASP A 106 5.18 7.86 1.35
C ASP A 106 5.88 6.50 1.19
N LEU A 107 6.14 6.08 -0.05
CA LEU A 107 6.93 4.88 -0.35
C LEU A 107 8.39 5.04 0.09
N ILE A 108 8.98 6.23 -0.13
CA ILE A 108 10.36 6.54 0.29
C ILE A 108 10.46 6.46 1.82
N ILE A 109 9.55 7.11 2.54
CA ILE A 109 9.51 7.10 4.01
C ILE A 109 9.35 5.68 4.54
N TYR A 110 8.48 4.88 3.92
CA TYR A 110 8.27 3.50 4.34
C TYR A 110 9.53 2.63 4.12
N ALA A 111 10.17 2.72 2.95
CA ALA A 111 11.40 1.99 2.66
C ALA A 111 12.53 2.39 3.61
N LEU A 112 12.73 3.69 3.86
CA LEU A 112 13.72 4.20 4.80
C LEU A 112 13.51 3.65 6.21
N ARG A 113 12.27 3.63 6.71
CA ARG A 113 11.96 3.04 8.02
C ARG A 113 12.35 1.56 8.09
N LYS A 114 12.09 0.81 7.01
CA LYS A 114 12.45 -0.62 6.94
C LYS A 114 13.97 -0.79 6.90
N GLU A 115 14.67 0.01 6.10
CA GLU A 115 16.12 -0.08 5.98
C GLU A 115 16.84 0.37 7.27
N ILE A 116 16.37 1.42 7.95
CA ILE A 116 16.86 1.84 9.27
C ILE A 116 16.72 0.68 10.26
N LYS A 117 15.55 0.05 10.32
CA LYS A 117 15.34 -1.10 11.21
C LYS A 117 16.28 -2.25 10.87
N ALA A 118 16.38 -2.65 9.61
CA ALA A 118 17.25 -3.73 9.18
C ALA A 118 18.74 -3.43 9.43
N THR A 119 19.15 -2.16 9.26
CA THR A 119 20.52 -1.72 9.54
C THR A 119 20.82 -1.78 11.04
N ARG A 120 19.86 -1.39 11.88
CA ARG A 120 19.99 -1.44 13.34
C ARG A 120 20.12 -2.86 13.85
N ASP A 121 19.33 -3.77 13.28
CA ASP A 121 19.29 -5.18 13.64
C ASP A 121 20.39 -6.02 12.97
N SER A 122 21.20 -5.42 12.08
CA SER A 122 22.23 -6.14 11.30
C SER A 122 23.43 -6.54 12.17
N GLU A 123 23.71 -7.82 12.20
CA GLU A 123 24.93 -8.38 12.80
C GLU A 123 26.15 -8.32 11.84
N LYS A 124 25.92 -8.07 10.55
CA LYS A 124 26.96 -8.08 9.51
C LYS A 124 27.78 -6.80 9.47
N LEU A 125 27.29 -5.71 10.06
CA LEU A 125 27.95 -4.42 10.07
C LEU A 125 28.73 -4.24 11.36
N SER A 126 29.95 -3.70 11.28
CA SER A 126 30.68 -3.22 12.46
C SER A 126 29.92 -2.07 13.12
N GLY A 127 30.20 -1.76 14.40
CA GLY A 127 29.55 -0.66 15.10
C GLY A 127 29.66 0.66 14.35
N GLU A 128 30.87 1.02 13.92
CA GLU A 128 31.13 2.26 13.18
C GLU A 128 30.40 2.31 11.82
N GLN A 129 30.42 1.23 11.05
CA GLN A 129 29.70 1.14 9.77
C GLN A 129 28.20 1.27 9.97
N ARG A 130 27.66 0.65 11.03
CA ARG A 130 26.24 0.71 11.38
C ARG A 130 25.84 2.13 11.76
N GLU A 131 26.59 2.80 12.63
CA GLU A 131 26.32 4.16 13.05
C GLU A 131 26.36 5.14 11.87
N LYS A 132 27.37 5.03 11.01
CA LYS A 132 27.46 5.85 9.81
C LYS A 132 26.24 5.67 8.91
N LYS A 133 25.89 4.41 8.59
CA LYS A 133 24.75 4.10 7.73
C LYS A 133 23.43 4.55 8.36
N LEU A 134 23.25 4.38 9.67
CA LEU A 134 22.06 4.85 10.39
C LEU A 134 21.94 6.37 10.33
N SER A 135 23.03 7.10 10.55
CA SER A 135 23.03 8.57 10.49
C SER A 135 22.62 9.08 9.09
N GLU A 136 23.11 8.44 8.04
CA GLU A 136 22.75 8.78 6.64
C GLU A 136 21.25 8.52 6.38
N LEU A 137 20.76 7.35 6.75
CA LEU A 137 19.36 6.96 6.54
C LEU A 137 18.37 7.78 7.38
N GLU A 138 18.72 8.06 8.63
CA GLU A 138 17.88 8.87 9.53
C GLU A 138 17.85 10.33 9.08
N GLY A 139 18.95 10.87 8.57
CA GLY A 139 19.00 12.19 7.96
C GLY A 139 18.10 12.30 6.73
N GLU A 140 18.15 11.29 5.86
CA GLU A 140 17.28 11.21 4.68
C GLU A 140 15.81 11.04 5.06
N TYR A 141 15.51 10.17 6.02
CA TYR A 141 14.16 9.98 6.56
C TYR A 141 13.58 11.31 7.09
N LYS A 142 14.36 12.03 7.89
CA LYS A 142 13.93 13.31 8.44
C LYS A 142 13.58 14.31 7.34
N LYS A 143 14.41 14.39 6.29
CA LYS A 143 14.17 15.28 5.15
C LYS A 143 12.81 15.00 4.48
N TYR A 144 12.51 13.75 4.16
CA TYR A 144 11.24 13.39 3.51
C TYR A 144 10.05 13.54 4.46
N TRP A 145 10.22 13.19 5.72
CA TRP A 145 9.20 13.35 6.75
C TRP A 145 8.83 14.82 6.96
N ASP A 146 9.81 15.71 7.11
CA ASP A 146 9.58 17.15 7.29
C ASP A 146 8.90 17.77 6.05
N ALA A 147 9.31 17.38 4.86
CA ALA A 147 8.65 17.81 3.63
C ALA A 147 7.19 17.34 3.54
N ARG A 148 6.91 16.09 3.87
CA ARG A 148 5.56 15.52 3.89
C ARG A 148 4.67 16.17 4.94
N SER A 149 5.20 16.43 6.13
CA SER A 149 4.46 17.10 7.22
C SER A 149 4.03 18.51 6.83
N LYS A 150 4.92 19.28 6.19
CA LYS A 150 4.58 20.63 5.71
C LYS A 150 3.47 20.63 4.66
N LEU A 151 3.44 19.63 3.77
CA LEU A 151 2.36 19.51 2.78
C LEU A 151 1.02 19.24 3.46
N LEU A 152 0.99 18.34 4.45
CA LEU A 152 -0.23 18.03 5.22
C LEU A 152 -0.74 19.24 6.01
N GLU A 153 0.16 20.05 6.60
CA GLU A 153 -0.21 21.27 7.29
C GLU A 153 -0.84 22.28 6.32
N ALA A 154 -0.25 22.47 5.14
CA ALA A 154 -0.77 23.36 4.11
C ALA A 154 -2.18 22.93 3.62
N GLU A 155 -2.41 21.63 3.38
CA GLU A 155 -3.71 21.10 2.98
C GLU A 155 -4.79 21.31 4.06
N THR A 156 -4.41 21.21 5.35
CA THR A 156 -5.34 21.44 6.46
C THR A 156 -5.71 22.91 6.64
N ASP A 157 -4.82 23.85 6.33
CA ASP A 157 -5.09 25.27 6.40
C ASP A 157 -5.98 25.76 5.25
N GLU A 158 -5.80 25.23 4.05
CA GLU A 158 -6.69 25.52 2.91
C GLU A 158 -8.12 25.02 3.15
N THR A 159 -8.30 23.84 3.77
CA THR A 159 -9.61 23.30 4.12
C THR A 159 -10.31 24.13 5.19
N LYS A 160 -9.59 24.70 6.15
CA LYS A 160 -10.14 25.60 7.16
C LYS A 160 -10.55 26.94 6.57
N SER A 161 -9.79 27.46 5.61
CA SER A 161 -10.09 28.73 4.92
C SER A 161 -11.33 28.62 4.02
N SER A 162 -11.55 27.49 3.38
CA SER A 162 -12.73 27.27 2.52
C SER A 162 -14.03 27.04 3.29
N THR A 163 -13.96 26.59 4.56
CA THR A 163 -15.14 26.38 5.40
C THR A 163 -15.61 27.65 6.08
N SER A 164 -14.77 28.69 6.20
CA SER A 164 -15.12 29.97 6.85
C SER A 164 -15.75 31.00 5.92
N SER A 165 -15.86 30.76 4.61
CA SER A 165 -16.41 31.70 3.64
C SER A 165 -17.85 31.42 3.19
N SER A 166 -18.57 30.45 3.79
CA SER A 166 -19.96 30.15 3.43
C SER A 166 -21.00 30.46 4.51
N THR A 167 -20.70 31.38 5.43
CA THR A 167 -21.70 31.84 6.41
C THR A 167 -21.75 33.34 6.47
N THR A 168 -22.33 33.98 5.45
CA THR A 168 -22.96 35.32 5.61
C THR A 168 -23.88 35.59 4.41
N ALA A 169 -25.14 35.95 4.79
CA ALA A 169 -26.23 36.48 4.01
C ALA A 169 -27.23 35.45 3.46
N SER A 170 -28.40 35.34 4.06
CA SER A 170 -29.49 36.25 3.86
C SER A 170 -30.58 36.02 4.89
N SER A 171 -30.81 37.04 5.72
CA SER A 171 -32.06 37.26 6.45
C SER A 171 -32.98 38.05 5.49
N THR A 172 -34.21 37.60 5.27
CA THR A 172 -35.38 38.47 5.11
C THR A 172 -36.67 37.66 5.19
N GLU A 173 -37.45 38.02 6.13
CA GLU A 173 -38.85 37.93 6.45
C GLU A 173 -39.85 37.39 5.41
N GLY A 174 -40.84 36.66 5.94
CA GLY A 174 -42.07 36.34 5.24
C GLY A 174 -42.98 35.42 6.06
N SER A 175 -43.63 36.00 7.05
CA SER A 175 -44.86 35.65 7.75
C SER A 175 -45.89 34.82 6.97
N SER A 176 -46.53 33.89 7.67
CA SER A 176 -47.96 33.61 7.80
C SER A 176 -48.31 32.11 7.78
N THR A 177 -48.72 31.67 8.90
CA THR A 177 -49.99 31.06 9.36
C THR A 177 -50.48 29.72 8.81
N GLU A 178 -50.87 28.97 9.82
CA GLU A 178 -51.94 27.97 9.95
C GLU A 178 -51.64 26.55 9.47
N SER A 179 -51.70 25.62 10.29
CA SER A 179 -52.54 25.07 11.38
C SER A 179 -53.05 23.67 10.98
N LEU A 180 -53.07 22.80 12.00
CA LEU A 180 -53.93 21.63 12.19
C LEU A 180 -53.58 20.37 11.35
N SER A 181 -53.45 19.24 11.87
CA SER A 181 -53.98 18.44 12.95
C SER A 181 -53.55 16.99 12.73
N SER A 182 -53.10 16.39 13.80
CA SER A 182 -53.54 15.12 14.38
C SER A 182 -53.87 13.98 13.40
N THR A 183 -53.39 12.78 13.64
CA THR A 183 -53.94 11.80 14.55
C THR A 183 -53.21 10.46 14.37
N THR A 184 -52.69 9.99 15.45
CA THR A 184 -52.81 8.71 16.12
C THR A 184 -52.88 7.40 15.33
N ALA A 185 -52.13 6.54 15.81
CA ALA A 185 -52.34 5.26 16.47
C ALA A 185 -51.89 4.09 15.62
N SER A 186 -51.05 3.30 16.14
CA SER A 186 -51.16 2.29 17.20
C SER A 186 -51.22 0.88 16.64
N SER A 187 -50.33 0.10 17.21
CA SER A 187 -50.55 -1.26 17.71
C SER A 187 -50.30 -2.42 16.75
N THR A 188 -49.40 -3.17 17.20
CA THR A 188 -49.39 -4.46 17.95
C THR A 188 -49.23 -5.65 17.06
N GLU A 189 -48.19 -6.37 17.44
CA GLU A 189 -48.14 -7.69 18.10
C GLU A 189 -48.10 -8.85 17.10
N SER A 190 -47.10 -9.58 17.22
CA SER A 190 -46.90 -10.83 17.98
C SER A 190 -46.83 -12.09 17.15
N SER A 191 -45.86 -12.84 17.53
CA SER A 191 -45.81 -14.28 17.77
C SER A 191 -45.57 -15.19 16.56
N GLU A 192 -44.41 -15.87 16.66
CA GLU A 192 -44.23 -17.26 17.13
C GLU A 192 -44.71 -18.33 16.16
N HIS A 193 -43.88 -19.16 15.77
CA HIS A 193 -43.66 -20.57 16.05
C HIS A 193 -42.97 -21.29 14.90
N LYS A 194 -41.87 -21.94 15.27
CA LYS A 194 -41.54 -23.35 15.14
C LYS A 194 -41.91 -24.10 13.84
N GLU A 195 -40.94 -24.59 13.14
CA GLU A 195 -40.44 -25.99 13.17
C GLU A 195 -39.06 -26.05 12.52
#